data_d8839f65cac3e650d0045ac0e2bb2214
#
_entry.id   d8839f65cac3e650d0045ac0e2bb2214
#
_cell.length_a   1.000
_cell.length_b   1.000
_cell.length_c   1.000
_cell.angle_alpha   90.00
_cell.angle_beta   90.00
_cell.angle_gamma   90.00
#
_symmetry.space_group_name_H-M   'P 1'
#
loop_
_entity.id
_entity.type
_entity.pdbx_description
1 polymer ?
#
loop_
_entity_poly.entity_id
_entity_poly.type
_entity_poly.pdbx_seq_one_letter_code
_entity_poly.pdbx_strand_id
1 'polypeptide(L)'
;MRSNALVLAVVCSLLAVGLGTIGSTPVFALESPAVQSGNVTEAEIETETETGTKNHSAIIKVYPNLPVPQNRGEYVVVTLAQPGNWTLTDGVSTVSLPRNHTGPIAVTRDPHLTQNITRYPVYETASRFRLSQDGETLTLKRDGKMVDKIAYNRATEGDRWHRNASQQWIPEGLTLRETVNTGPATVETFVLPDTPAQPIEPITTATDRVHIGAYTFESWTAAKALVEAHDRGANVSVLVDGNPVGGVSEQQKSVLDTLVAEGVTVHVLGGDRSRFRFHHPKYAIADDNAVVLTENWKPAGTGGKESRGWGVRIENNRTANELYTVYRHDTGWKDTVSWETYRTQIDTTEQPVAAGEFETAHRAKKHTADQVSVLTAPGNAEDAVVKMLRSAEDEVLIMQPQLASPQQRMVRAAVAAAKRGVDVKILLSDAWYSNEENSAIAAHMNRQADAGNYPLAVRVDEPNGRYGKIHAKGLVVDNTTIVGSLNWNDNSARENREVAVQIESAEVATYYRSVFAADWQTDKHDERTVRYVEGGVLILIGLIAIGTIAYAHRSIIFAE
;
A
#
# COMPACT_ATOMS: atom_id res chain seq x y z
N MET A 1 -25.48 -12.10 41.37
CA MET A 1 -25.55 -10.65 41.69
C MET A 1 -24.10 -10.15 41.77
N ARG A 2 -23.79 -9.11 40.98
CA ARG A 2 -22.53 -8.39 40.89
C ARG A 2 -21.37 -9.17 40.27
N SER A 3 -21.11 -8.97 38.96
CA SER A 3 -19.99 -8.19 38.43
C SER A 3 -19.91 -8.42 36.94
N ASN A 4 -20.48 -7.54 36.12
CA ASN A 4 -20.15 -7.35 34.71
C ASN A 4 -20.51 -5.91 34.36
N ALA A 5 -19.62 -5.00 34.66
CA ALA A 5 -19.68 -3.63 34.21
C ALA A 5 -18.26 -3.04 34.35
N LEU A 6 -17.37 -3.37 33.43
CA LEU A 6 -16.12 -2.61 33.23
C LEU A 6 -15.42 -3.01 31.92
N VAL A 7 -16.01 -2.83 30.77
CA VAL A 7 -15.32 -2.76 29.46
C VAL A 7 -16.22 -2.01 28.48
N LEU A 8 -16.56 -0.76 28.77
CA LEU A 8 -17.17 0.13 27.77
C LEU A 8 -16.97 1.59 28.16
N ALA A 9 -15.73 2.04 28.23
CA ALA A 9 -15.43 3.45 28.46
C ALA A 9 -13.98 3.81 28.10
N VAL A 10 -13.56 3.64 26.85
CA VAL A 10 -12.31 4.25 26.33
C VAL A 10 -12.45 4.60 24.83
N VAL A 11 -13.55 5.11 24.40
CA VAL A 11 -13.67 5.68 23.02
C VAL A 11 -14.44 7.00 22.98
N CYS A 12 -14.50 7.76 24.03
CA CYS A 12 -15.04 9.13 23.94
C CYS A 12 -14.44 10.01 25.02
N SER A 13 -13.26 10.55 24.82
CA SER A 13 -12.80 11.75 25.55
C SER A 13 -11.47 12.25 24.96
N LEU A 14 -11.51 13.05 23.92
CA LEU A 14 -10.47 14.03 23.57
C LEU A 14 -11.11 15.15 22.75
N LEU A 15 -11.83 15.99 23.45
CA LEU A 15 -12.15 17.36 23.07
C LEU A 15 -12.33 18.15 24.36
N ALA A 16 -11.32 18.92 24.71
CA ALA A 16 -11.45 20.28 25.26
C ALA A 16 -10.27 20.69 26.13
N VAL A 17 -9.64 21.79 25.68
CA VAL A 17 -9.11 22.92 26.45
C VAL A 17 -7.78 22.76 27.18
N GLY A 18 -6.83 23.59 26.75
CA GLY A 18 -5.64 23.99 27.47
C GLY A 18 -4.87 25.08 26.77
N LEU A 19 -5.33 26.35 26.88
CA LEU A 19 -4.52 27.54 26.62
C LEU A 19 -3.42 27.66 27.68
N GLY A 20 -2.15 27.73 27.26
CA GLY A 20 -1.01 27.94 28.17
C GLY A 20 0.22 28.46 27.45
N THR A 21 0.33 29.78 27.48
CA THR A 21 1.53 30.68 27.52
C THR A 21 2.81 30.33 26.73
N ILE A 22 3.12 31.29 25.89
CA ILE A 22 4.33 31.63 25.13
C ILE A 22 5.60 31.55 26.00
N GLY A 23 6.56 30.75 25.59
CA GLY A 23 7.94 30.80 26.03
C GLY A 23 8.87 30.75 24.82
N SER A 24 9.52 31.88 24.54
CA SER A 24 10.53 32.07 23.49
C SER A 24 11.81 31.33 23.85
N THR A 25 12.29 30.44 22.96
CA THR A 25 13.66 29.90 23.00
C THR A 25 14.40 30.21 21.69
N PRO A 26 15.72 30.41 21.73
CA PRO A 26 16.47 31.00 20.62
C PRO A 26 16.82 29.94 19.53
N VAL A 27 16.77 30.42 18.30
CA VAL A 27 17.23 29.71 17.09
C VAL A 27 18.75 29.60 17.14
N PHE A 28 19.29 28.39 17.31
CA PHE A 28 20.65 28.08 16.97
C PHE A 28 20.70 27.56 15.52
N ALA A 29 21.35 28.33 14.65
CA ALA A 29 21.73 27.85 13.33
C ALA A 29 22.88 26.84 13.50
N LEU A 30 22.64 25.58 13.16
CA LEU A 30 23.67 24.56 12.98
C LEU A 30 23.96 24.43 11.48
N GLU A 31 25.15 24.87 11.08
CA GLU A 31 25.72 24.54 9.79
C GLU A 31 25.98 23.03 9.73
N SER A 32 25.33 22.33 8.80
CA SER A 32 25.60 20.94 8.50
C SER A 32 26.74 20.79 7.49
N PRO A 33 27.65 19.83 7.65
CA PRO A 33 28.68 19.58 6.65
C PRO A 33 28.05 19.01 5.36
N ALA A 34 28.47 19.56 4.21
CA ALA A 34 28.02 19.17 2.90
C ALA A 34 28.41 17.70 2.58
N VAL A 35 27.42 16.82 2.62
CA VAL A 35 27.51 15.54 1.91
C VAL A 35 27.23 15.82 0.43
N GLN A 36 28.20 15.52 -0.43
CA GLN A 36 28.01 15.56 -1.88
C GLN A 36 26.99 14.47 -2.27
N SER A 37 25.72 14.84 -2.27
CA SER A 37 24.66 14.06 -2.91
C SER A 37 24.77 14.30 -4.42
N GLY A 38 25.03 13.26 -5.20
CA GLY A 38 24.84 13.32 -6.64
C GLY A 38 23.36 13.66 -6.92
N ASN A 39 23.13 14.89 -7.36
CA ASN A 39 21.81 15.37 -7.76
C ASN A 39 21.29 14.52 -8.94
N VAL A 40 20.38 13.59 -8.67
CA VAL A 40 19.42 13.17 -9.69
C VAL A 40 18.43 14.33 -9.77
N THR A 41 18.58 15.16 -10.79
CA THR A 41 17.71 16.32 -11.01
C THR A 41 16.31 15.83 -11.42
N GLU A 42 15.26 16.50 -10.92
CA GLU A 42 13.84 16.32 -11.35
C GLU A 42 13.65 16.27 -12.88
N ALA A 43 14.66 16.67 -13.64
CA ALA A 43 14.67 16.75 -15.10
C ALA A 43 14.62 15.39 -15.83
N GLU A 44 15.04 14.29 -15.20
CA GLU A 44 15.06 12.97 -15.86
C GLU A 44 13.73 12.19 -15.71
N ILE A 45 12.85 12.60 -14.83
CA ILE A 45 11.72 11.78 -14.37
C ILE A 45 10.36 12.21 -14.96
N GLU A 46 10.23 13.43 -15.50
CA GLU A 46 8.95 13.98 -16.01
C GLU A 46 8.79 13.92 -17.54
N THR A 47 9.67 13.26 -18.28
CA THR A 47 9.72 13.37 -19.76
C THR A 47 8.60 12.64 -20.51
N GLU A 48 7.84 11.72 -19.89
CA GLU A 48 6.95 10.83 -20.66
C GLU A 48 5.45 11.18 -20.63
N THR A 49 4.97 11.98 -19.69
CA THR A 49 3.52 12.32 -19.60
C THR A 49 3.08 13.48 -20.51
N GLU A 50 3.98 14.13 -21.24
CA GLU A 50 3.68 15.37 -22.00
C GLU A 50 3.32 15.18 -23.47
N THR A 51 3.40 13.99 -24.03
CA THR A 51 3.17 13.78 -25.48
C THR A 51 1.73 14.02 -25.94
N GLY A 52 0.75 14.08 -25.02
CA GLY A 52 -0.67 14.31 -25.35
C GLY A 52 -1.13 15.77 -25.44
N THR A 53 -0.35 16.76 -24.96
CA THR A 53 -0.84 18.15 -24.79
C THR A 53 -0.32 19.16 -25.79
N LYS A 54 0.51 18.77 -26.76
CA LYS A 54 1.16 19.70 -27.70
C LYS A 54 0.19 20.53 -28.58
N ASN A 55 -1.08 20.14 -28.71
CA ASN A 55 -2.04 20.79 -29.60
C ASN A 55 -3.18 21.56 -28.90
N HIS A 56 -3.22 21.57 -27.55
CA HIS A 56 -4.30 22.25 -26.81
C HIS A 56 -3.74 23.18 -25.73
N SER A 57 -4.37 24.36 -25.61
CA SER A 57 -4.06 25.27 -24.49
C SER A 57 -4.88 24.88 -23.27
N ALA A 58 -4.21 24.68 -22.12
CA ALA A 58 -4.86 24.20 -20.91
C ALA A 58 -4.08 24.59 -19.63
N ILE A 59 -4.76 24.56 -18.49
CA ILE A 59 -4.15 24.57 -17.17
C ILE A 59 -3.74 23.11 -16.86
N ILE A 60 -2.46 22.85 -16.64
CA ILE A 60 -1.94 21.47 -16.53
C ILE A 60 -1.46 21.11 -15.11
N LYS A 61 -1.06 22.12 -14.30
CA LYS A 61 -0.60 21.91 -12.92
C LYS A 61 -0.96 23.09 -12.04
N VAL A 62 -1.27 22.84 -10.76
CA VAL A 62 -1.49 23.88 -9.75
C VAL A 62 -0.80 23.49 -8.45
N TYR A 63 -0.03 24.41 -7.84
CA TYR A 63 0.60 24.20 -6.56
C TYR A 63 0.19 25.35 -5.61
N PRO A 64 -0.93 25.21 -4.88
CA PRO A 64 -1.51 26.33 -4.13
C PRO A 64 -1.09 26.37 -2.66
N ASN A 65 -0.61 25.26 -2.08
CA ASN A 65 -0.35 25.14 -0.65
C ASN A 65 1.06 24.57 -0.41
N LEU A 66 2.07 25.46 -0.57
CA LEU A 66 3.46 25.08 -0.35
C LEU A 66 3.79 24.99 1.15
N PRO A 67 4.70 24.07 1.54
CA PRO A 67 5.19 23.95 2.91
C PRO A 67 6.19 25.06 3.29
N VAL A 68 5.85 26.32 3.01
CA VAL A 68 6.63 27.51 3.32
C VAL A 68 5.72 28.62 3.82
N PRO A 69 6.19 29.53 4.70
CA PRO A 69 5.36 30.59 5.24
C PRO A 69 4.66 31.41 4.15
N GLN A 70 3.35 31.62 4.30
CA GLN A 70 2.50 32.40 3.39
C GLN A 70 2.37 31.82 1.97
N ASN A 71 2.60 30.51 1.78
CA ASN A 71 2.56 29.82 0.48
C ASN A 71 3.42 30.50 -0.60
N ARG A 72 4.55 31.08 -0.20
CA ARG A 72 5.47 31.72 -1.14
C ARG A 72 5.97 30.71 -2.16
N GLY A 73 6.00 31.12 -3.43
CA GLY A 73 6.39 30.22 -4.54
C GLY A 73 5.21 29.42 -5.13
N GLU A 74 3.97 29.67 -4.67
CA GLU A 74 2.77 29.11 -5.32
C GLU A 74 2.73 29.40 -6.83
N TYR A 75 2.27 28.45 -7.64
CA TYR A 75 2.24 28.62 -9.09
C TYR A 75 1.16 27.81 -9.80
N VAL A 76 0.81 28.29 -11.01
CA VAL A 76 -0.04 27.57 -11.96
C VAL A 76 0.76 27.35 -13.23
N VAL A 77 0.79 26.13 -13.75
CA VAL A 77 1.35 25.86 -15.08
C VAL A 77 0.23 25.82 -16.10
N VAL A 78 0.36 26.65 -17.11
CA VAL A 78 -0.50 26.64 -18.29
C VAL A 78 0.32 26.26 -19.51
N THR A 79 -0.24 25.48 -20.44
CA THR A 79 0.32 25.26 -21.75
C THR A 79 -0.44 26.08 -22.78
N LEU A 80 0.28 26.75 -23.68
CA LEU A 80 -0.28 27.63 -24.71
C LEU A 80 0.08 27.06 -26.10
N ALA A 81 -0.91 26.58 -26.84
CA ALA A 81 -0.68 25.97 -28.16
C ALA A 81 -0.23 26.98 -29.24
N GLN A 82 -0.51 28.26 -29.02
CA GLN A 82 -0.21 29.34 -30.02
C GLN A 82 -0.10 30.69 -29.32
N PRO A 83 0.61 31.67 -29.93
CA PRO A 83 0.66 33.04 -29.47
C PRO A 83 -0.73 33.68 -29.41
N GLY A 84 -0.94 34.67 -28.55
CA GLY A 84 -2.21 35.38 -28.45
C GLY A 84 -2.34 36.24 -27.20
N ASN A 85 -3.51 36.85 -27.04
CA ASN A 85 -3.83 37.63 -25.85
C ASN A 85 -4.45 36.71 -24.78
N TRP A 86 -3.58 36.04 -24.05
CA TRP A 86 -3.96 35.06 -23.02
C TRP A 86 -4.10 35.70 -21.63
N THR A 87 -5.10 35.29 -20.90
CA THR A 87 -5.29 35.68 -19.49
C THR A 87 -5.65 34.47 -18.66
N LEU A 88 -5.12 34.43 -17.41
CA LEU A 88 -5.46 33.48 -16.37
C LEU A 88 -6.19 34.22 -15.25
N THR A 89 -7.31 33.71 -14.78
CA THR A 89 -8.08 34.34 -13.69
C THR A 89 -8.60 33.32 -12.69
N ASP A 90 -8.58 33.71 -11.40
CA ASP A 90 -9.21 33.02 -10.26
C ASP A 90 -10.64 33.52 -9.99
N GLY A 91 -11.16 34.46 -10.80
CA GLY A 91 -12.45 35.13 -10.62
C GLY A 91 -12.35 36.44 -9.80
N VAL A 92 -11.28 36.65 -9.06
CA VAL A 92 -10.99 37.87 -8.26
C VAL A 92 -9.90 38.69 -8.95
N SER A 93 -8.84 38.01 -9.38
CA SER A 93 -7.67 38.59 -10.03
C SER A 93 -7.54 38.05 -11.46
N THR A 94 -6.89 38.83 -12.33
CA THR A 94 -6.60 38.41 -13.70
C THR A 94 -5.15 38.73 -14.04
N VAL A 95 -4.44 37.73 -14.56
CA VAL A 95 -3.06 37.82 -15.01
C VAL A 95 -3.03 37.79 -16.53
N SER A 96 -2.35 38.77 -17.18
CA SER A 96 -2.04 38.71 -18.61
C SER A 96 -0.76 37.89 -18.81
N LEU A 97 -0.81 36.90 -19.69
CA LEU A 97 0.32 36.05 -20.02
C LEU A 97 1.15 36.60 -21.18
N PRO A 98 2.42 36.18 -21.37
CA PRO A 98 3.27 36.66 -22.44
C PRO A 98 2.65 36.35 -23.83
N ARG A 99 2.45 37.36 -24.66
CA ARG A 99 1.73 37.23 -25.95
C ARG A 99 2.39 36.32 -26.97
N ASN A 100 3.73 36.23 -26.93
CA ASN A 100 4.51 35.48 -27.93
C ASN A 100 4.95 34.09 -27.37
N HIS A 101 4.48 33.71 -26.20
CA HIS A 101 4.83 32.42 -25.60
C HIS A 101 4.00 31.27 -26.17
N THR A 102 4.68 30.13 -26.37
CA THR A 102 4.05 28.84 -26.71
C THR A 102 4.64 27.76 -25.83
N GLY A 103 3.88 26.71 -25.56
CA GLY A 103 4.26 25.63 -24.65
C GLY A 103 3.92 25.94 -23.19
N PRO A 104 4.44 25.13 -22.26
CA PRO A 104 4.15 25.27 -20.83
C PRO A 104 4.91 26.44 -20.20
N ILE A 105 4.25 27.12 -19.25
CA ILE A 105 4.82 28.22 -18.46
C ILE A 105 4.22 28.24 -17.06
N ALA A 106 5.07 28.37 -16.05
CA ALA A 106 4.67 28.50 -14.64
C ALA A 106 4.45 29.98 -14.29
N VAL A 107 3.23 30.31 -13.88
CA VAL A 107 2.80 31.65 -13.49
C VAL A 107 2.85 31.79 -11.98
N THR A 108 3.62 32.72 -11.44
CA THR A 108 3.86 32.90 -10.01
C THR A 108 4.08 34.36 -9.65
N ARG A 109 3.98 34.68 -8.35
CA ARG A 109 4.41 35.98 -7.79
C ARG A 109 5.81 35.95 -7.21
N ASP A 110 6.37 34.75 -6.97
CA ASP A 110 7.69 34.56 -6.38
C ASP A 110 8.57 33.71 -7.31
N PRO A 111 9.14 34.32 -8.38
CA PRO A 111 9.91 33.58 -9.36
C PRO A 111 11.16 32.93 -8.78
N HIS A 112 11.78 33.54 -7.74
CA HIS A 112 12.99 33.02 -7.11
C HIS A 112 12.76 31.68 -6.40
N LEU A 113 11.63 31.50 -5.74
CA LEU A 113 11.27 30.23 -5.13
C LEU A 113 10.76 29.24 -6.17
N THR A 114 9.88 29.69 -7.05
CA THR A 114 9.25 28.84 -8.05
C THR A 114 10.27 28.20 -9.00
N GLN A 115 11.28 28.93 -9.46
CA GLN A 115 12.32 28.39 -10.35
C GLN A 115 13.14 27.22 -9.74
N ASN A 116 13.17 27.12 -8.39
CA ASN A 116 13.88 26.06 -7.68
C ASN A 116 12.99 24.80 -7.46
N ILE A 117 11.68 24.89 -7.74
CA ILE A 117 10.71 23.81 -7.49
C ILE A 117 9.91 23.41 -8.74
N THR A 118 10.23 24.00 -9.90
CA THR A 118 9.65 23.64 -11.19
C THR A 118 10.66 23.73 -12.30
N ARG A 119 10.55 22.85 -13.29
CA ARG A 119 11.37 22.88 -14.52
C ARG A 119 10.79 23.78 -15.62
N TYR A 120 9.57 24.23 -15.46
CA TYR A 120 8.92 25.07 -16.48
C TYR A 120 9.50 26.47 -16.48
N PRO A 121 9.56 27.14 -17.65
CA PRO A 121 9.88 28.56 -17.70
C PRO A 121 8.95 29.33 -16.74
N VAL A 122 9.53 30.20 -15.93
CA VAL A 122 8.80 30.93 -14.89
C VAL A 122 8.44 32.32 -15.39
N TYR A 123 7.18 32.68 -15.22
CA TYR A 123 6.64 34.02 -15.54
C TYR A 123 6.14 34.69 -14.26
N GLU A 124 6.76 35.82 -13.92
CA GLU A 124 6.39 36.64 -12.80
C GLU A 124 5.12 37.46 -13.12
N THR A 125 4.14 37.39 -12.23
CA THR A 125 2.96 38.24 -12.33
C THR A 125 3.04 39.42 -11.34
N ALA A 126 2.82 40.63 -11.86
CA ALA A 126 2.72 41.84 -11.06
C ALA A 126 1.36 42.00 -10.33
N SER A 127 0.41 41.10 -10.58
CA SER A 127 -0.92 41.14 -10.00
C SER A 127 -0.98 40.59 -8.57
N ARG A 128 -2.09 40.85 -7.84
CA ARG A 128 -2.37 40.24 -6.55
C ARG A 128 -2.87 38.80 -6.65
N PHE A 129 -2.55 38.11 -7.75
CA PHE A 129 -2.93 36.74 -7.99
C PHE A 129 -2.37 35.84 -6.91
N ARG A 130 -3.25 35.17 -6.16
CA ARG A 130 -2.95 34.19 -5.12
C ARG A 130 -3.82 32.97 -5.30
N LEU A 131 -3.26 31.82 -5.02
CA LEU A 131 -4.00 30.57 -5.05
C LEU A 131 -4.63 30.30 -3.69
N SER A 132 -5.89 29.86 -3.70
CA SER A 132 -6.59 29.47 -2.46
C SER A 132 -6.23 28.04 -2.08
N GLN A 133 -5.77 27.83 -0.86
CA GLN A 133 -5.59 26.48 -0.32
C GLN A 133 -6.94 25.77 -0.04
N ASP A 134 -8.01 26.52 0.17
CA ASP A 134 -9.35 25.98 0.47
C ASP A 134 -10.16 25.63 -0.79
N GLY A 135 -9.55 25.85 -1.96
CA GLY A 135 -10.16 25.57 -3.25
C GLY A 135 -10.63 26.81 -3.98
N GLU A 136 -10.59 26.73 -5.31
CA GLU A 136 -11.06 27.78 -6.20
C GLU A 136 -11.28 27.28 -7.64
N THR A 137 -11.70 28.20 -8.49
CA THR A 137 -11.85 27.96 -9.92
C THR A 137 -10.87 28.82 -10.71
N LEU A 138 -10.01 28.18 -11.49
CA LEU A 138 -9.10 28.84 -12.41
C LEU A 138 -9.62 28.77 -13.84
N THR A 139 -9.56 29.89 -14.57
CA THR A 139 -10.04 29.98 -15.95
C THR A 139 -8.94 30.58 -16.84
N LEU A 140 -8.59 29.85 -17.91
CA LEU A 140 -7.71 30.31 -18.97
C LEU A 140 -8.55 30.87 -20.13
N LYS A 141 -8.28 32.11 -20.53
CA LYS A 141 -9.00 32.79 -21.61
C LYS A 141 -8.03 33.23 -22.69
N ARG A 142 -8.53 33.26 -23.93
CA ARG A 142 -7.87 33.89 -25.09
C ARG A 142 -8.80 34.91 -25.72
N ASP A 143 -8.32 36.12 -25.92
CA ASP A 143 -9.10 37.23 -26.48
C ASP A 143 -10.46 37.40 -25.75
N GLY A 144 -10.46 37.25 -24.42
CA GLY A 144 -11.62 37.32 -23.55
C GLY A 144 -12.53 36.07 -23.54
N LYS A 145 -12.34 35.11 -24.45
CA LYS A 145 -13.12 33.88 -24.51
C LYS A 145 -12.48 32.79 -23.66
N MET A 146 -13.29 32.06 -22.93
CA MET A 146 -12.84 30.89 -22.12
C MET A 146 -12.35 29.78 -23.04
N VAL A 147 -11.13 29.31 -22.78
CA VAL A 147 -10.50 28.19 -23.48
C VAL A 147 -10.45 26.97 -22.58
N ASP A 148 -10.13 27.17 -21.29
CA ASP A 148 -10.05 26.09 -20.33
C ASP A 148 -10.49 26.58 -18.93
N LYS A 149 -10.99 25.64 -18.12
CA LYS A 149 -11.45 25.89 -16.77
C LYS A 149 -11.20 24.66 -15.91
N ILE A 150 -10.65 24.86 -14.74
CA ILE A 150 -10.56 23.84 -13.68
C ILE A 150 -11.16 24.38 -12.40
N ALA A 151 -11.64 23.48 -11.57
CA ALA A 151 -11.98 23.76 -10.18
C ALA A 151 -11.30 22.70 -9.30
N TYR A 152 -10.76 23.12 -8.18
CA TYR A 152 -10.22 22.22 -7.17
C TYR A 152 -10.79 22.56 -5.80
N ASN A 153 -10.84 21.56 -4.94
CA ASN A 153 -11.22 21.68 -3.55
C ASN A 153 -9.98 21.97 -2.70
N ARG A 154 -10.11 21.83 -1.39
CA ARG A 154 -9.00 22.06 -0.45
C ARG A 154 -7.75 21.27 -0.85
N ALA A 155 -6.62 21.99 -0.92
CA ALA A 155 -5.31 21.42 -1.20
C ALA A 155 -4.60 21.06 0.10
N THR A 156 -4.12 19.83 0.23
CA THR A 156 -3.21 19.42 1.30
C THR A 156 -1.87 20.16 1.16
N GLU A 157 -1.21 20.48 2.27
CA GLU A 157 0.11 21.11 2.23
C GLU A 157 1.11 20.19 1.53
N GLY A 158 1.81 20.72 0.53
CA GLY A 158 2.77 19.97 -0.27
C GLY A 158 2.20 19.27 -1.50
N ASP A 159 0.88 19.22 -1.68
CA ASP A 159 0.27 18.55 -2.83
C ASP A 159 0.17 19.45 -4.06
N ARG A 160 0.45 18.87 -5.21
CA ARG A 160 0.34 19.49 -6.54
C ARG A 160 -0.79 18.85 -7.32
N TRP A 161 -1.69 19.67 -7.88
CA TRP A 161 -2.72 19.19 -8.77
C TRP A 161 -2.17 19.00 -10.19
N HIS A 162 -2.51 17.86 -10.81
CA HIS A 162 -2.12 17.49 -12.18
C HIS A 162 -3.35 17.10 -12.99
N ARG A 163 -3.50 17.69 -14.20
CA ARG A 163 -4.66 17.46 -15.06
C ARG A 163 -4.84 16.03 -15.51
N ASN A 164 -3.76 15.40 -15.96
CA ASN A 164 -3.80 14.11 -16.66
C ASN A 164 -3.41 12.92 -15.77
N ALA A 165 -3.13 13.16 -14.48
CA ALA A 165 -2.82 12.07 -13.59
C ALA A 165 -4.10 11.32 -13.18
N SER A 166 -4.01 10.01 -13.05
CA SER A 166 -5.09 9.16 -12.51
C SER A 166 -5.49 9.60 -11.11
N GLN A 167 -4.53 10.07 -10.34
CA GLN A 167 -4.68 10.81 -9.08
C GLN A 167 -4.33 12.27 -9.34
N GLN A 168 -5.31 13.17 -9.23
CA GLN A 168 -5.11 14.58 -9.55
C GLN A 168 -4.20 15.33 -8.56
N TRP A 169 -4.20 14.95 -7.28
CA TRP A 169 -3.35 15.51 -6.25
C TRP A 169 -2.17 14.59 -5.97
N ILE A 170 -0.96 15.09 -6.11
CA ILE A 170 0.29 14.35 -5.99
C ILE A 170 1.21 15.10 -5.03
N PRO A 171 1.69 14.47 -3.93
CA PRO A 171 2.67 15.05 -3.03
C PRO A 171 3.93 15.54 -3.74
N GLU A 172 4.51 16.61 -3.24
CA GLU A 172 5.81 17.09 -3.72
C GLU A 172 6.87 15.98 -3.61
N GLY A 173 7.68 15.80 -4.66
CA GLY A 173 8.71 14.75 -4.70
C GLY A 173 8.20 13.35 -5.07
N LEU A 174 6.88 13.16 -5.16
CA LEU A 174 6.32 11.92 -5.70
C LEU A 174 6.30 11.97 -7.23
N THR A 175 6.82 10.92 -7.82
CA THR A 175 6.67 10.64 -9.26
C THR A 175 5.76 9.45 -9.45
N LEU A 176 4.69 9.62 -10.20
CA LEU A 176 3.86 8.51 -10.66
C LEU A 176 4.62 7.75 -11.74
N ARG A 177 4.83 6.46 -11.51
CA ARG A 177 5.59 5.60 -12.42
C ARG A 177 4.65 4.87 -13.37
N GLU A 178 5.09 4.72 -14.62
CA GLU A 178 4.45 3.83 -15.59
C GLU A 178 4.75 2.37 -15.25
N THR A 179 3.94 1.45 -15.78
CA THR A 179 4.22 0.01 -15.67
C THR A 179 5.47 -0.34 -16.47
N VAL A 180 6.48 -0.91 -15.80
CA VAL A 180 7.73 -1.32 -16.45
C VAL A 180 7.71 -2.82 -16.68
N ASN A 181 7.70 -3.20 -17.96
CA ASN A 181 7.87 -4.59 -18.39
C ASN A 181 9.37 -4.93 -18.40
N THR A 182 9.74 -5.92 -17.59
CA THR A 182 11.13 -6.37 -17.45
C THR A 182 11.47 -7.60 -18.32
N GLY A 183 10.47 -8.13 -19.04
CA GLY A 183 10.62 -9.28 -19.95
C GLY A 183 10.50 -10.63 -19.26
N PRO A 184 10.94 -11.71 -19.95
CA PRO A 184 10.86 -13.06 -19.42
C PRO A 184 11.82 -13.28 -18.25
N ALA A 185 11.44 -14.18 -17.34
CA ALA A 185 12.22 -14.48 -16.14
C ALA A 185 12.03 -15.92 -15.65
N THR A 186 13.00 -16.43 -14.89
CA THR A 186 12.77 -17.56 -14.00
C THR A 186 12.11 -17.04 -12.72
N VAL A 187 10.98 -17.61 -12.35
CA VAL A 187 10.21 -17.23 -11.17
C VAL A 187 10.06 -18.43 -10.24
N GLU A 188 10.42 -18.28 -8.99
CA GLU A 188 10.14 -19.26 -7.95
C GLU A 188 8.96 -18.78 -7.10
N THR A 189 7.86 -19.51 -7.17
CA THR A 189 6.64 -19.26 -6.39
C THR A 189 6.72 -19.94 -5.05
N PHE A 190 6.25 -19.28 -4.00
CA PHE A 190 6.15 -19.84 -2.66
C PHE A 190 5.05 -19.19 -1.85
N VAL A 191 4.66 -19.84 -0.76
CA VAL A 191 3.70 -19.30 0.19
C VAL A 191 4.18 -19.46 1.64
N LEU A 192 3.68 -18.60 2.49
CA LEU A 192 3.89 -18.62 3.93
C LEU A 192 2.58 -19.08 4.60
N PRO A 193 2.67 -19.78 5.71
CA PRO A 193 3.86 -20.11 6.50
C PRO A 193 4.67 -21.31 5.99
N ASP A 194 4.29 -21.94 4.89
CA ASP A 194 4.80 -23.22 4.39
C ASP A 194 6.32 -23.22 4.12
N THR A 195 6.88 -22.10 3.62
CA THR A 195 8.27 -22.03 3.15
C THR A 195 9.00 -20.75 3.64
N PRO A 196 9.21 -20.58 4.96
CA PRO A 196 9.73 -19.34 5.55
C PRO A 196 11.20 -19.04 5.20
N ALA A 197 11.95 -20.00 4.66
CA ALA A 197 13.31 -19.78 4.21
C ALA A 197 13.40 -19.03 2.87
N GLN A 198 12.38 -19.15 2.01
CA GLN A 198 12.41 -18.62 0.63
C GLN A 198 12.65 -17.11 0.52
N PRO A 199 12.05 -16.24 1.35
CA PRO A 199 12.32 -14.81 1.29
C PRO A 199 13.78 -14.44 1.58
N ILE A 200 14.49 -15.25 2.35
CA ILE A 200 15.82 -14.97 2.91
C ILE A 200 16.93 -15.62 2.05
N GLU A 201 16.63 -16.73 1.40
CA GLU A 201 17.61 -17.52 0.64
C GLU A 201 18.50 -16.68 -0.31
N PRO A 202 17.99 -15.79 -1.17
CA PRO A 202 18.85 -14.99 -2.05
C PRO A 202 19.75 -14.01 -1.29
N ILE A 203 19.38 -13.57 -0.09
CA ILE A 203 20.19 -12.69 0.76
C ILE A 203 21.43 -13.44 1.26
N THR A 204 21.28 -14.75 1.59
CA THR A 204 22.37 -15.56 2.15
C THR A 204 23.53 -15.77 1.15
N THR A 205 23.29 -15.59 -0.12
CA THR A 205 24.29 -15.80 -1.20
C THR A 205 24.72 -14.51 -1.88
N ALA A 206 24.08 -13.39 -1.58
CA ALA A 206 24.38 -12.09 -2.19
C ALA A 206 25.80 -11.60 -1.84
N THR A 207 26.49 -11.02 -2.83
CA THR A 207 27.88 -10.54 -2.74
C THR A 207 28.10 -9.12 -3.23
N ASP A 208 27.14 -8.55 -4.01
CA ASP A 208 27.24 -7.21 -4.56
C ASP A 208 26.34 -6.23 -3.80
N ARG A 209 25.06 -6.53 -3.70
CA ARG A 209 24.08 -5.65 -3.07
C ARG A 209 22.91 -6.38 -2.44
N VAL A 210 22.42 -5.86 -1.30
CA VAL A 210 21.11 -6.23 -0.73
C VAL A 210 20.36 -4.98 -0.31
N HIS A 211 19.17 -4.76 -0.88
CA HIS A 211 18.30 -3.64 -0.49
C HIS A 211 16.90 -4.16 -0.16
N ILE A 212 16.38 -3.77 0.99
CA ILE A 212 15.05 -4.18 1.45
C ILE A 212 14.13 -2.95 1.58
N GLY A 213 12.98 -2.99 0.91
CA GLY A 213 11.86 -2.09 1.17
C GLY A 213 10.81 -2.81 2.03
N ALA A 214 10.58 -2.31 3.25
CA ALA A 214 9.73 -2.94 4.23
C ALA A 214 8.77 -1.96 4.90
N TYR A 215 7.56 -2.42 5.23
CA TYR A 215 6.66 -1.70 6.12
C TYR A 215 7.14 -1.81 7.57
N THR A 216 7.35 -3.04 8.05
CA THR A 216 7.96 -3.35 9.36
C THR A 216 9.07 -4.37 9.19
N PHE A 217 10.14 -4.26 9.99
CA PHE A 217 11.28 -5.15 9.93
C PHE A 217 11.68 -5.63 11.33
N GLU A 218 11.21 -6.82 11.71
CA GLU A 218 11.38 -7.43 13.04
C GLU A 218 12.04 -8.83 12.98
N SER A 219 12.44 -9.29 11.79
CA SER A 219 12.97 -10.63 11.58
C SER A 219 14.46 -10.70 11.95
N TRP A 220 14.79 -11.34 13.07
CA TRP A 220 16.17 -11.65 13.45
C TRP A 220 16.88 -12.55 12.44
N THR A 221 16.16 -13.47 11.81
CA THR A 221 16.74 -14.35 10.78
C THR A 221 17.15 -13.56 9.54
N ALA A 222 16.29 -12.63 9.10
CA ALA A 222 16.62 -11.74 7.99
C ALA A 222 17.75 -10.77 8.38
N ALA A 223 17.73 -10.20 9.58
CA ALA A 223 18.79 -9.32 10.08
C ALA A 223 20.16 -10.03 10.07
N LYS A 224 20.22 -11.26 10.58
CA LYS A 224 21.45 -12.06 10.54
C LYS A 224 21.95 -12.27 9.10
N ALA A 225 21.08 -12.61 8.17
CA ALA A 225 21.45 -12.79 6.76
C ALA A 225 21.98 -11.49 6.12
N LEU A 226 21.43 -10.31 6.50
CA LEU A 226 21.90 -9.00 6.05
C LEU A 226 23.29 -8.68 6.59
N VAL A 227 23.56 -8.92 7.89
CA VAL A 227 24.88 -8.74 8.48
C VAL A 227 25.90 -9.65 7.79
N GLU A 228 25.59 -10.95 7.61
CA GLU A 228 26.45 -11.88 6.89
C GLU A 228 26.71 -11.45 5.43
N ALA A 229 25.71 -10.85 4.74
CA ALA A 229 25.93 -10.30 3.40
C ALA A 229 26.84 -9.06 3.43
N HIS A 230 26.69 -8.18 4.44
CA HIS A 230 27.56 -7.04 4.66
C HIS A 230 29.01 -7.49 4.92
N ASP A 231 29.22 -8.50 5.78
CA ASP A 231 30.54 -9.08 6.08
C ASP A 231 31.22 -9.70 4.84
N ARG A 232 30.42 -10.20 3.87
CA ARG A 232 30.92 -10.65 2.57
C ARG A 232 31.32 -9.50 1.63
N GLY A 233 31.03 -8.24 2.00
CA GLY A 233 31.34 -7.04 1.23
C GLY A 233 30.19 -6.50 0.36
N ALA A 234 28.98 -7.06 0.47
CA ALA A 234 27.81 -6.54 -0.23
C ALA A 234 27.41 -5.15 0.31
N ASN A 235 26.88 -4.29 -0.56
CA ASN A 235 26.25 -3.04 -0.17
C ASN A 235 24.84 -3.31 0.37
N VAL A 236 24.68 -3.25 1.70
CA VAL A 236 23.45 -3.64 2.39
C VAL A 236 22.72 -2.43 2.95
N SER A 237 21.42 -2.31 2.63
CA SER A 237 20.57 -1.29 3.24
C SER A 237 19.11 -1.71 3.36
N VAL A 238 18.43 -1.14 4.36
CA VAL A 238 17.01 -1.38 4.67
C VAL A 238 16.27 -0.05 4.73
N LEU A 239 15.10 0.04 4.10
CA LEU A 239 14.17 1.15 4.23
C LEU A 239 12.89 0.66 4.92
N VAL A 240 12.52 1.30 6.02
CA VAL A 240 11.30 0.99 6.78
C VAL A 240 10.35 2.18 6.83
N ASP A 241 9.06 1.90 7.11
CA ASP A 241 8.10 2.94 7.46
C ASP A 241 8.40 3.53 8.84
N GLY A 242 8.32 4.85 8.95
CA GLY A 242 8.56 5.55 10.21
C GLY A 242 7.35 5.56 11.15
N ASN A 243 6.14 5.35 10.64
CA ASN A 243 4.93 5.48 11.44
C ASN A 243 3.93 4.33 11.19
N PRO A 244 4.38 3.07 11.32
CA PRO A 244 3.51 1.92 11.06
C PRO A 244 2.33 1.89 12.04
N VAL A 245 1.23 1.31 11.62
CA VAL A 245 0.06 1.11 12.49
C VAL A 245 0.44 0.32 13.73
N GLY A 246 0.15 0.86 14.89
CA GLY A 246 0.57 0.30 16.19
C GLY A 246 1.94 0.81 16.68
N GLY A 247 2.58 1.70 15.92
CA GLY A 247 3.90 2.27 16.26
C GLY A 247 5.07 1.32 15.99
N VAL A 248 6.28 1.79 16.23
CA VAL A 248 7.50 0.98 16.15
C VAL A 248 7.57 0.06 17.38
N SER A 249 7.68 -1.26 17.14
CA SER A 249 7.79 -2.22 18.24
C SER A 249 9.19 -2.20 18.88
N GLU A 250 9.27 -2.62 20.15
CA GLU A 250 10.57 -2.81 20.83
C GLU A 250 11.46 -3.82 20.08
N GLN A 251 10.85 -4.86 19.50
CA GLN A 251 11.57 -5.83 18.67
C GLN A 251 12.12 -5.19 17.41
N GLN A 252 11.31 -4.40 16.67
CA GLN A 252 11.80 -3.67 15.47
C GLN A 252 12.97 -2.76 15.84
N LYS A 253 12.83 -1.99 16.93
CA LYS A 253 13.91 -1.12 17.40
C LYS A 253 15.18 -1.91 17.67
N SER A 254 15.10 -3.03 18.40
CA SER A 254 16.26 -3.87 18.74
C SER A 254 16.94 -4.45 17.50
N VAL A 255 16.14 -4.91 16.52
CA VAL A 255 16.66 -5.44 15.24
C VAL A 255 17.35 -4.34 14.44
N LEU A 256 16.74 -3.16 14.30
CA LEU A 256 17.33 -2.04 13.53
C LEU A 256 18.57 -1.47 14.23
N ASP A 257 18.58 -1.38 15.56
CA ASP A 257 19.76 -0.99 16.34
C ASP A 257 20.94 -1.94 16.11
N THR A 258 20.68 -3.25 16.04
CA THR A 258 21.70 -4.26 15.76
C THR A 258 22.22 -4.12 14.33
N LEU A 259 21.36 -3.95 13.34
CA LEU A 259 21.77 -3.76 11.94
C LEU A 259 22.73 -2.57 11.80
N VAL A 260 22.39 -1.43 12.41
CA VAL A 260 23.27 -0.24 12.38
C VAL A 260 24.59 -0.48 13.12
N ALA A 261 24.56 -1.16 14.26
CA ALA A 261 25.78 -1.48 15.02
C ALA A 261 26.74 -2.39 14.23
N GLU A 262 26.19 -3.26 13.36
CA GLU A 262 26.94 -4.16 12.48
C GLU A 262 27.22 -3.53 11.09
N GLY A 263 27.06 -2.21 10.92
CA GLY A 263 27.44 -1.46 9.71
C GLY A 263 26.43 -1.46 8.57
N VAL A 264 25.24 -2.05 8.75
CA VAL A 264 24.18 -2.02 7.75
C VAL A 264 23.47 -0.66 7.76
N THR A 265 23.29 -0.05 6.59
CA THR A 265 22.57 1.23 6.47
C THR A 265 21.07 1.03 6.67
N VAL A 266 20.46 1.79 7.59
CA VAL A 266 19.01 1.75 7.83
C VAL A 266 18.42 3.13 7.59
N HIS A 267 17.45 3.18 6.69
CA HIS A 267 16.67 4.36 6.35
C HIS A 267 15.24 4.24 6.90
N VAL A 268 14.65 5.38 7.25
CA VAL A 268 13.26 5.51 7.70
C VAL A 268 12.57 6.56 6.85
N LEU A 269 11.47 6.17 6.20
CA LEU A 269 10.60 7.08 5.46
C LEU A 269 9.40 7.45 6.31
N GLY A 270 9.17 8.75 6.51
CA GLY A 270 8.06 9.25 7.32
C GLY A 270 8.21 10.70 7.71
N GLY A 271 7.38 11.14 8.66
CA GLY A 271 7.32 12.52 9.17
C GLY A 271 6.18 13.32 8.55
N ASP A 272 6.02 14.56 9.00
CA ASP A 272 4.86 15.43 8.69
C ASP A 272 4.70 15.77 7.20
N ARG A 273 5.75 15.58 6.41
CA ARG A 273 5.79 15.87 4.97
C ARG A 273 6.11 14.63 4.13
N SER A 274 5.74 13.46 4.62
CA SER A 274 5.93 12.22 3.90
C SER A 274 5.13 12.23 2.59
N ARG A 275 5.78 11.80 1.49
CA ARG A 275 5.12 11.60 0.18
C ARG A 275 4.06 10.51 0.22
N PHE A 276 4.13 9.64 1.21
CA PHE A 276 3.24 8.51 1.37
C PHE A 276 2.63 8.51 2.77
N ARG A 277 1.39 8.09 2.87
CA ARG A 277 0.75 7.83 4.15
C ARG A 277 1.49 6.74 4.93
N PHE A 278 1.87 5.66 4.20
CA PHE A 278 2.73 4.59 4.70
C PHE A 278 3.68 4.12 3.60
N HIS A 279 4.93 3.83 3.95
CA HIS A 279 5.83 3.05 3.13
C HIS A 279 5.52 1.56 3.37
N HIS A 280 4.60 0.99 2.57
CA HIS A 280 4.01 -0.32 2.84
C HIS A 280 4.51 -1.47 1.94
N PRO A 281 5.57 -1.34 1.12
CA PRO A 281 6.07 -2.43 0.31
C PRO A 281 6.72 -3.54 1.16
N LYS A 282 6.92 -4.68 0.54
CA LYS A 282 7.55 -5.85 1.14
C LYS A 282 8.36 -6.56 0.07
N TYR A 283 9.55 -6.05 -0.22
CA TYR A 283 10.43 -6.63 -1.22
C TYR A 283 11.89 -6.63 -0.77
N ALA A 284 12.68 -7.48 -1.40
CA ALA A 284 14.14 -7.45 -1.31
C ALA A 284 14.75 -7.53 -2.71
N ILE A 285 15.90 -6.91 -2.86
CA ILE A 285 16.81 -7.02 -4.00
C ILE A 285 18.07 -7.67 -3.46
N ALA A 286 18.52 -8.77 -4.07
CA ALA A 286 19.77 -9.45 -3.71
C ALA A 286 20.51 -9.78 -5.00
N ASP A 287 21.55 -9.01 -5.30
CA ASP A 287 22.26 -9.01 -6.59
C ASP A 287 21.27 -8.84 -7.77
N ASP A 288 21.12 -9.87 -8.62
CA ASP A 288 20.19 -9.90 -9.75
C ASP A 288 18.83 -10.55 -9.41
N ASN A 289 18.60 -10.88 -8.15
CA ASN A 289 17.34 -11.46 -7.69
C ASN A 289 16.45 -10.39 -7.07
N ALA A 290 15.15 -10.50 -7.36
CA ALA A 290 14.09 -9.74 -6.71
C ALA A 290 13.18 -10.69 -5.91
N VAL A 291 12.86 -10.35 -4.68
CA VAL A 291 11.84 -11.03 -3.86
C VAL A 291 10.71 -10.05 -3.64
N VAL A 292 9.47 -10.44 -3.97
CA VAL A 292 8.27 -9.62 -3.70
C VAL A 292 7.28 -10.43 -2.89
N LEU A 293 6.78 -9.82 -1.82
CA LEU A 293 5.98 -10.48 -0.78
C LEU A 293 4.66 -9.76 -0.55
N THR A 294 3.70 -10.52 -0.05
CA THR A 294 2.50 -9.93 0.58
C THR A 294 2.70 -9.73 2.09
N GLU A 295 3.79 -10.27 2.66
CA GLU A 295 4.04 -10.37 4.08
C GLU A 295 5.09 -9.39 4.59
N ASN A 296 4.92 -8.96 5.85
CA ASN A 296 5.91 -8.14 6.54
C ASN A 296 7.14 -8.98 6.96
N TRP A 297 8.29 -8.32 7.09
CA TRP A 297 9.54 -8.90 7.54
C TRP A 297 9.55 -9.08 9.07
N LYS A 298 8.66 -9.96 9.57
CA LYS A 298 8.49 -10.26 10.99
C LYS A 298 8.08 -11.71 11.24
N PRO A 299 8.12 -12.20 12.49
CA PRO A 299 7.80 -13.60 12.80
C PRO A 299 6.46 -14.08 12.23
N ALA A 300 5.41 -13.27 12.30
CA ALA A 300 4.09 -13.61 11.78
C ALA A 300 4.07 -13.85 10.26
N GLY A 301 4.82 -13.05 9.50
CA GLY A 301 4.92 -13.13 8.04
C GLY A 301 6.10 -13.99 7.59
N THR A 302 7.23 -13.35 7.23
CA THR A 302 8.41 -14.05 6.70
C THR A 302 9.00 -15.09 7.65
N GLY A 303 8.73 -15.00 8.96
CA GLY A 303 9.11 -16.03 9.92
C GLY A 303 8.24 -17.29 9.87
N GLY A 304 7.13 -17.31 9.13
CA GLY A 304 6.25 -18.45 8.98
C GLY A 304 5.49 -18.83 10.26
N LYS A 305 5.24 -17.86 11.16
CA LYS A 305 4.66 -18.14 12.48
C LYS A 305 3.16 -17.84 12.58
N GLU A 306 2.53 -17.29 11.53
CA GLU A 306 1.10 -16.97 11.61
C GLU A 306 0.42 -16.91 10.23
N SER A 307 0.91 -16.04 9.33
CA SER A 307 0.10 -15.57 8.21
C SER A 307 0.22 -16.43 6.96
N ARG A 308 -0.93 -16.68 6.29
CA ARG A 308 -0.97 -17.09 4.89
C ARG A 308 -0.58 -15.89 4.03
N GLY A 309 0.59 -15.97 3.43
CA GLY A 309 1.15 -14.98 2.52
C GLY A 309 1.60 -15.61 1.21
N TRP A 310 1.58 -14.83 0.12
CA TRP A 310 2.15 -15.19 -1.16
C TRP A 310 3.49 -14.49 -1.35
N GLY A 311 4.41 -15.16 -2.05
CA GLY A 311 5.71 -14.58 -2.36
C GLY A 311 6.30 -15.15 -3.64
N VAL A 312 7.10 -14.35 -4.33
CA VAL A 312 7.85 -14.76 -5.52
C VAL A 312 9.30 -14.32 -5.42
N ARG A 313 10.22 -15.18 -5.87
CA ARG A 313 11.57 -14.82 -6.22
C ARG A 313 11.69 -14.77 -7.74
N ILE A 314 12.27 -13.71 -8.28
CA ILE A 314 12.42 -13.46 -9.70
C ILE A 314 13.89 -13.35 -10.00
N GLU A 315 14.43 -14.29 -10.78
CA GLU A 315 15.81 -14.29 -11.25
C GLU A 315 15.87 -13.48 -12.55
N ASN A 316 15.97 -12.16 -12.44
CA ASN A 316 16.03 -11.25 -13.58
C ASN A 316 16.63 -9.90 -13.18
N ASN A 317 17.78 -9.56 -13.75
CA ASN A 317 18.51 -8.31 -13.50
C ASN A 317 17.64 -7.06 -13.77
N ARG A 318 16.81 -7.06 -14.83
CA ARG A 318 15.94 -5.91 -15.13
C ARG A 318 14.90 -5.68 -14.04
N THR A 319 14.29 -6.75 -13.53
CA THR A 319 13.35 -6.65 -12.40
C THR A 319 14.05 -6.15 -11.15
N ALA A 320 15.22 -6.70 -10.82
CA ALA A 320 16.03 -6.25 -9.67
C ALA A 320 16.42 -4.77 -9.80
N ASN A 321 16.85 -4.33 -10.98
CA ASN A 321 17.21 -2.93 -11.24
C ASN A 321 15.99 -1.98 -11.22
N GLU A 322 14.83 -2.42 -11.68
CA GLU A 322 13.61 -1.62 -11.61
C GLU A 322 13.18 -1.42 -10.15
N LEU A 323 13.21 -2.47 -9.33
CA LEU A 323 12.95 -2.34 -7.89
C LEU A 323 14.02 -1.48 -7.20
N TYR A 324 15.27 -1.55 -7.63
CA TYR A 324 16.33 -0.66 -7.12
C TYR A 324 16.07 0.81 -7.49
N THR A 325 15.52 1.07 -8.67
CA THR A 325 15.10 2.42 -9.05
C THR A 325 13.97 2.93 -8.15
N VAL A 326 12.99 2.08 -7.80
CA VAL A 326 11.96 2.40 -6.79
C VAL A 326 12.60 2.68 -5.43
N TYR A 327 13.49 1.80 -4.97
CA TYR A 327 14.20 1.94 -3.69
C TYR A 327 14.97 3.27 -3.61
N ARG A 328 15.75 3.60 -4.64
CA ARG A 328 16.51 4.86 -4.70
C ARG A 328 15.61 6.09 -4.71
N HIS A 329 14.50 6.04 -5.43
CA HIS A 329 13.51 7.12 -5.41
C HIS A 329 12.93 7.31 -4.01
N ASP A 330 12.63 6.22 -3.32
CA ASP A 330 12.02 6.27 -2.00
C ASP A 330 13.02 6.74 -0.92
N THR A 331 14.31 6.33 -1.01
CA THR A 331 15.36 6.77 -0.09
C THR A 331 15.96 8.14 -0.43
N GLY A 332 15.76 8.67 -1.63
CA GLY A 332 16.41 9.86 -2.16
C GLY A 332 15.71 11.20 -1.89
N TRP A 333 14.66 11.24 -1.08
CA TRP A 333 13.89 12.45 -0.82
C TRP A 333 14.01 12.91 0.64
N LYS A 334 13.66 14.15 0.91
CA LYS A 334 13.75 14.82 2.24
C LYS A 334 12.86 14.21 3.34
N ASP A 335 11.91 13.33 2.98
CA ASP A 335 11.08 12.58 3.92
C ASP A 335 11.72 11.27 4.40
N THR A 336 12.96 11.01 3.97
CA THR A 336 13.73 9.85 4.41
C THR A 336 14.94 10.32 5.23
N VAL A 337 15.09 9.72 6.41
CA VAL A 337 16.19 10.01 7.35
C VAL A 337 16.89 8.72 7.77
N SER A 338 18.07 8.81 8.39
CA SER A 338 18.73 7.64 8.96
C SER A 338 18.01 7.16 10.24
N TRP A 339 18.13 5.85 10.52
CA TRP A 339 17.59 5.27 11.77
C TRP A 339 18.20 5.92 13.00
N GLU A 340 19.50 6.25 12.99
CA GLU A 340 20.19 6.89 14.12
C GLU A 340 19.55 8.22 14.49
N THR A 341 19.10 8.98 13.48
CA THR A 341 18.40 10.24 13.71
C THR A 341 16.97 9.98 14.18
N TYR A 342 16.25 9.08 13.51
CA TYR A 342 14.84 8.81 13.76
C TYR A 342 14.60 8.21 15.15
N ARG A 343 15.41 7.22 15.56
CA ARG A 343 15.28 6.48 16.83
C ARG A 343 15.31 7.33 18.10
N THR A 344 15.85 8.55 18.00
CA THR A 344 15.94 9.47 19.15
C THR A 344 14.65 10.24 19.39
N GLN A 345 13.67 10.15 18.49
CA GLN A 345 12.45 10.95 18.47
C GLN A 345 11.17 10.12 18.69
N ILE A 346 11.32 8.80 18.87
CA ILE A 346 10.17 7.89 18.96
C ILE A 346 10.11 7.16 20.30
N ASP A 347 8.89 6.90 20.73
CA ASP A 347 8.58 5.90 21.76
C ASP A 347 8.27 4.55 21.08
N THR A 348 8.65 3.47 21.74
CA THR A 348 8.36 2.12 21.28
C THR A 348 7.12 1.53 21.94
N THR A 349 6.49 0.57 21.26
CA THR A 349 5.33 -0.14 21.79
C THR A 349 5.66 -1.63 21.99
N GLU A 350 5.17 -2.22 23.08
CA GLU A 350 5.21 -3.67 23.26
C GLU A 350 4.14 -4.30 22.34
N GLN A 351 4.55 -5.26 21.53
CA GLN A 351 3.65 -6.00 20.64
C GLN A 351 3.84 -7.52 20.83
N PRO A 352 2.77 -8.32 20.79
CA PRO A 352 2.88 -9.77 20.90
C PRO A 352 3.63 -10.33 19.70
N VAL A 353 4.55 -11.25 19.95
CA VAL A 353 5.33 -11.94 18.91
C VAL A 353 4.60 -13.23 18.53
N ALA A 354 4.33 -13.42 17.24
CA ALA A 354 3.73 -14.64 16.73
C ALA A 354 4.67 -15.85 16.93
N ALA A 355 4.12 -16.98 17.36
CA ALA A 355 4.87 -18.17 17.73
C ALA A 355 4.25 -19.49 17.20
N GLY A 356 3.30 -19.42 16.26
CA GLY A 356 2.69 -20.60 15.68
C GLY A 356 3.66 -21.52 14.91
N GLU A 357 3.28 -22.77 14.75
CA GLU A 357 3.97 -23.76 13.91
C GLU A 357 2.97 -24.43 12.99
N PHE A 358 3.33 -24.54 11.71
CA PHE A 358 2.44 -25.03 10.66
C PHE A 358 3.17 -26.03 9.77
N GLU A 359 2.46 -27.06 9.35
CA GLU A 359 2.99 -28.04 8.41
C GLU A 359 3.08 -27.47 7.00
N THR A 360 4.14 -27.84 6.26
CA THR A 360 4.31 -27.46 4.87
C THR A 360 3.33 -28.21 3.97
N ALA A 361 2.31 -27.53 3.47
CA ALA A 361 1.37 -28.06 2.50
C ALA A 361 1.79 -27.75 1.05
N HIS A 362 2.37 -26.58 0.82
CA HIS A 362 2.78 -26.10 -0.52
C HIS A 362 4.27 -25.80 -0.53
N ARG A 363 5.02 -26.57 -1.33
CA ARG A 363 6.46 -26.36 -1.52
C ARG A 363 6.71 -25.25 -2.54
N ALA A 364 7.84 -24.55 -2.42
CA ALA A 364 8.31 -23.64 -3.44
C ALA A 364 8.55 -24.35 -4.77
N LYS A 365 8.29 -23.66 -5.88
CA LYS A 365 8.41 -24.24 -7.22
C LYS A 365 8.91 -23.24 -8.24
N LYS A 366 9.91 -23.64 -9.03
CA LYS A 366 10.45 -22.82 -10.12
C LYS A 366 9.62 -22.98 -11.39
N HIS A 367 9.43 -21.87 -12.10
CA HIS A 367 8.69 -21.75 -13.34
C HIS A 367 9.39 -20.78 -14.29
N THR A 368 8.98 -20.78 -15.55
CA THR A 368 9.30 -19.72 -16.50
C THR A 368 8.13 -18.78 -16.64
N ALA A 369 8.38 -17.48 -16.58
CA ALA A 369 7.40 -16.46 -16.93
C ALA A 369 7.73 -15.85 -18.29
N ASP A 370 6.70 -15.64 -19.10
CA ASP A 370 6.81 -14.99 -20.41
C ASP A 370 7.11 -13.50 -20.24
N GLN A 371 6.51 -12.89 -19.18
CA GLN A 371 6.67 -11.48 -18.86
C GLN A 371 6.52 -11.24 -17.37
N VAL A 372 7.36 -10.36 -16.84
CA VAL A 372 7.23 -9.76 -15.51
C VAL A 372 7.10 -8.26 -15.66
N SER A 373 6.17 -7.65 -14.92
CA SER A 373 6.02 -6.18 -14.86
C SER A 373 6.02 -5.72 -13.41
N VAL A 374 6.74 -4.62 -13.13
CA VAL A 374 6.76 -3.99 -11.81
C VAL A 374 5.64 -2.96 -11.70
N LEU A 375 4.86 -3.06 -10.64
CA LEU A 375 3.74 -2.19 -10.33
C LEU A 375 4.00 -1.42 -9.05
N THR A 376 3.63 -0.14 -9.02
CA THR A 376 3.76 0.72 -7.84
C THR A 376 2.47 1.51 -7.57
N ALA A 377 2.15 1.71 -6.31
CA ALA A 377 1.19 2.70 -5.88
C ALA A 377 1.88 3.76 -5.00
N PRO A 378 1.45 5.02 -5.04
CA PRO A 378 0.59 5.61 -6.05
C PRO A 378 1.21 5.51 -7.44
N GLY A 379 0.39 5.36 -8.48
CA GLY A 379 0.85 5.32 -9.87
C GLY A 379 0.05 4.32 -10.71
N ASN A 380 0.70 3.23 -11.12
CA ASN A 380 0.18 2.31 -12.11
C ASN A 380 -0.56 1.08 -11.55
N ALA A 381 -0.40 0.73 -10.27
CA ALA A 381 -0.87 -0.55 -9.72
C ALA A 381 -2.40 -0.70 -9.77
N GLU A 382 -3.18 0.32 -9.36
CA GLU A 382 -4.65 0.25 -9.42
C GLU A 382 -5.14 0.08 -10.87
N ASP A 383 -4.56 0.83 -11.81
CA ASP A 383 -4.94 0.77 -13.22
C ASP A 383 -4.58 -0.58 -13.85
N ALA A 384 -3.42 -1.16 -13.52
CA ALA A 384 -3.01 -2.47 -13.98
C ALA A 384 -3.99 -3.57 -13.49
N VAL A 385 -4.34 -3.58 -12.19
CA VAL A 385 -5.33 -4.50 -11.64
C VAL A 385 -6.69 -4.34 -12.32
N VAL A 386 -7.18 -3.12 -12.48
CA VAL A 386 -8.47 -2.86 -13.14
C VAL A 386 -8.45 -3.27 -14.61
N LYS A 387 -7.34 -3.02 -15.32
CA LYS A 387 -7.17 -3.45 -16.72
C LYS A 387 -7.23 -4.97 -16.83
N MET A 388 -6.48 -5.68 -15.96
CA MET A 388 -6.44 -7.14 -15.92
C MET A 388 -7.82 -7.75 -15.62
N LEU A 389 -8.56 -7.20 -14.65
CA LEU A 389 -9.94 -7.63 -14.35
C LEU A 389 -10.93 -7.36 -15.50
N ARG A 390 -10.71 -6.30 -16.26
CA ARG A 390 -11.54 -5.98 -17.44
C ARG A 390 -11.29 -6.92 -18.61
N SER A 391 -10.07 -7.43 -18.75
CA SER A 391 -9.69 -8.40 -19.79
C SER A 391 -9.91 -9.85 -19.39
N ALA A 392 -10.36 -10.14 -18.17
CA ALA A 392 -10.65 -11.49 -17.70
C ALA A 392 -11.68 -12.20 -18.59
N GLU A 393 -11.37 -13.44 -18.98
CA GLU A 393 -12.18 -14.27 -19.87
C GLU A 393 -12.81 -15.45 -19.13
N ASP A 394 -12.04 -16.19 -18.30
CA ASP A 394 -12.46 -17.44 -17.69
C ASP A 394 -12.62 -17.33 -16.15
N GLU A 395 -11.56 -16.94 -15.43
CA GLU A 395 -11.48 -17.04 -13.98
C GLU A 395 -10.79 -15.82 -13.33
N VAL A 396 -11.31 -15.41 -12.17
CA VAL A 396 -10.68 -14.44 -11.28
C VAL A 396 -10.65 -14.98 -9.85
N LEU A 397 -9.46 -15.13 -9.26
CA LEU A 397 -9.25 -15.54 -7.88
C LEU A 397 -8.57 -14.42 -7.11
N ILE A 398 -9.21 -13.95 -6.03
CA ILE A 398 -8.75 -12.83 -5.22
C ILE A 398 -8.57 -13.30 -3.78
N MET A 399 -7.37 -13.14 -3.22
CA MET A 399 -7.09 -13.35 -1.80
C MET A 399 -6.67 -12.03 -1.18
N GLN A 400 -7.41 -11.56 -0.16
CA GLN A 400 -7.16 -10.28 0.51
C GLN A 400 -7.39 -10.40 2.01
N PRO A 401 -6.65 -9.65 2.85
CA PRO A 401 -6.95 -9.58 4.28
C PRO A 401 -8.34 -9.00 4.54
N GLN A 402 -8.71 -7.98 3.78
CA GLN A 402 -9.96 -7.24 3.92
C GLN A 402 -10.32 -6.51 2.63
N LEU A 403 -11.61 -6.36 2.37
CA LEU A 403 -12.12 -5.40 1.39
C LEU A 403 -12.70 -4.19 2.13
N ALA A 404 -12.27 -2.99 1.75
CA ALA A 404 -12.77 -1.77 2.40
C ALA A 404 -14.22 -1.43 2.02
N SER A 405 -14.61 -1.69 0.77
CA SER A 405 -15.93 -1.34 0.27
C SER A 405 -16.23 -2.05 -1.05
N PRO A 406 -17.49 -2.46 -1.31
CA PRO A 406 -17.93 -2.90 -2.64
C PRO A 406 -17.81 -1.81 -3.71
N GLN A 407 -17.69 -0.55 -3.31
CA GLN A 407 -17.56 0.59 -4.23
C GLN A 407 -16.12 0.89 -4.63
N GLN A 408 -15.14 0.26 -3.98
CA GLN A 408 -13.74 0.40 -4.34
C GLN A 408 -13.52 -0.02 -5.81
N ARG A 409 -12.66 0.71 -6.53
CA ARG A 409 -12.53 0.61 -7.99
C ARG A 409 -12.15 -0.80 -8.48
N MET A 410 -11.23 -1.48 -7.79
CA MET A 410 -10.82 -2.85 -8.12
C MET A 410 -11.95 -3.86 -7.82
N VAL A 411 -12.66 -3.70 -6.70
CA VAL A 411 -13.82 -4.55 -6.35
C VAL A 411 -14.93 -4.41 -7.39
N ARG A 412 -15.25 -3.19 -7.81
CA ARG A 412 -16.22 -2.96 -8.89
C ARG A 412 -15.80 -3.60 -10.22
N ALA A 413 -14.50 -3.60 -10.53
CA ALA A 413 -13.99 -4.23 -11.73
C ALA A 413 -14.12 -5.76 -11.67
N ALA A 414 -13.89 -6.38 -10.50
CA ALA A 414 -14.12 -7.81 -10.27
C ALA A 414 -15.61 -8.18 -10.40
N VAL A 415 -16.51 -7.40 -9.79
CA VAL A 415 -17.97 -7.59 -9.97
C VAL A 415 -18.38 -7.42 -11.44
N ALA A 416 -17.78 -6.48 -12.16
CA ALA A 416 -18.06 -6.30 -13.59
C ALA A 416 -17.56 -7.50 -14.43
N ALA A 417 -16.46 -8.15 -14.05
CA ALA A 417 -16.02 -9.40 -14.67
C ALA A 417 -17.05 -10.53 -14.43
N ALA A 418 -17.51 -10.72 -13.20
CA ALA A 418 -18.55 -11.70 -12.89
C ALA A 418 -19.85 -11.46 -13.70
N LYS A 419 -20.27 -10.19 -13.85
CA LYS A 419 -21.45 -9.83 -14.67
C LYS A 419 -21.27 -10.13 -16.16
N ARG A 420 -20.03 -10.28 -16.65
CA ARG A 420 -19.74 -10.77 -18.00
C ARG A 420 -19.76 -12.30 -18.13
N GLY A 421 -19.87 -13.01 -16.99
CA GLY A 421 -19.90 -14.48 -16.94
C GLY A 421 -18.59 -15.11 -16.48
N VAL A 422 -17.57 -14.32 -16.11
CA VAL A 422 -16.28 -14.83 -15.57
C VAL A 422 -16.51 -15.39 -14.16
N ASP A 423 -15.95 -16.57 -13.86
CA ASP A 423 -16.02 -17.19 -12.51
C ASP A 423 -15.12 -16.40 -11.53
N VAL A 424 -15.73 -15.66 -10.61
CA VAL A 424 -15.02 -14.79 -9.66
C VAL A 424 -15.14 -15.35 -8.25
N LYS A 425 -14.00 -15.62 -7.61
CA LYS A 425 -13.93 -16.07 -6.22
C LYS A 425 -13.06 -15.12 -5.40
N ILE A 426 -13.57 -14.71 -4.23
CA ILE A 426 -12.87 -13.81 -3.31
C ILE A 426 -12.79 -14.49 -1.95
N LEU A 427 -11.57 -14.67 -1.43
CA LEU A 427 -11.29 -15.23 -0.12
C LEU A 427 -10.71 -14.15 0.79
N LEU A 428 -11.38 -13.91 1.93
CA LEU A 428 -11.05 -12.86 2.91
C LEU A 428 -10.61 -13.49 4.23
N SER A 429 -9.83 -12.73 5.01
CA SER A 429 -9.36 -13.19 6.32
C SER A 429 -10.47 -13.25 7.36
N ASP A 430 -10.43 -14.26 8.23
CA ASP A 430 -11.22 -14.38 9.46
C ASP A 430 -10.58 -13.69 10.67
N ALA A 431 -9.49 -12.94 10.48
CA ALA A 431 -8.79 -12.26 11.56
C ALA A 431 -9.76 -11.44 12.41
N TRP A 432 -9.64 -11.56 13.75
CA TRP A 432 -10.58 -10.99 14.73
C TRP A 432 -10.90 -9.50 14.52
N TYR A 433 -9.95 -8.74 13.96
CA TYR A 433 -10.09 -7.30 13.69
C TYR A 433 -10.81 -6.98 12.37
N SER A 434 -11.07 -7.96 11.50
CA SER A 434 -11.70 -7.76 10.18
C SER A 434 -12.83 -8.76 9.88
N ASN A 435 -13.03 -9.76 10.72
CA ASN A 435 -14.02 -10.82 10.47
C ASN A 435 -15.45 -10.29 10.32
N GLU A 436 -15.86 -9.37 11.19
CA GLU A 436 -17.24 -8.82 11.15
C GLU A 436 -17.48 -8.06 9.84
N GLU A 437 -16.57 -7.16 9.45
CA GLU A 437 -16.67 -6.39 8.21
C GLU A 437 -16.57 -7.29 6.99
N ASN A 438 -15.63 -8.25 6.99
CA ASN A 438 -15.47 -9.21 5.91
C ASN A 438 -16.71 -10.10 5.73
N SER A 439 -17.31 -10.55 6.82
CA SER A 439 -18.55 -11.33 6.80
C SER A 439 -19.73 -10.52 6.26
N ALA A 440 -19.84 -9.27 6.68
CA ALA A 440 -20.90 -8.37 6.20
C ALA A 440 -20.77 -8.08 4.70
N ILE A 441 -19.56 -7.80 4.22
CA ILE A 441 -19.29 -7.52 2.80
C ILE A 441 -19.49 -8.78 1.95
N ALA A 442 -19.03 -9.95 2.42
CA ALA A 442 -19.23 -11.23 1.74
C ALA A 442 -20.73 -11.54 1.58
N ALA A 443 -21.51 -11.44 2.66
CA ALA A 443 -22.94 -11.65 2.62
C ALA A 443 -23.66 -10.64 1.68
N HIS A 444 -23.23 -9.37 1.67
CA HIS A 444 -23.78 -8.36 0.77
C HIS A 444 -23.50 -8.68 -0.70
N MET A 445 -22.24 -8.99 -1.05
CA MET A 445 -21.83 -9.27 -2.42
C MET A 445 -22.47 -10.56 -2.95
N ASN A 446 -22.53 -11.61 -2.15
CA ASN A 446 -23.20 -12.88 -2.52
C ASN A 446 -24.69 -12.67 -2.79
N ARG A 447 -25.42 -11.93 -1.93
CA ARG A 447 -26.83 -11.59 -2.21
C ARG A 447 -27.01 -10.81 -3.52
N GLN A 448 -26.09 -9.92 -3.86
CA GLN A 448 -26.14 -9.20 -5.15
C GLN A 448 -25.87 -10.14 -6.34
N ALA A 449 -24.95 -11.08 -6.17
CA ALA A 449 -24.63 -12.07 -7.19
C ALA A 449 -25.82 -13.00 -7.46
N ASP A 450 -26.45 -13.51 -6.40
CA ASP A 450 -27.66 -14.35 -6.48
C ASP A 450 -28.82 -13.60 -7.15
N ALA A 451 -29.10 -12.38 -6.72
CA ALA A 451 -30.18 -11.56 -7.29
C ALA A 451 -29.91 -11.18 -8.77
N GLY A 452 -28.65 -10.98 -9.14
CA GLY A 452 -28.21 -10.65 -10.50
C GLY A 452 -27.90 -11.86 -11.37
N ASN A 453 -27.92 -13.07 -10.82
CA ASN A 453 -27.56 -14.34 -11.47
C ASN A 453 -26.21 -14.28 -12.22
N TYR A 454 -25.12 -13.88 -11.50
CA TYR A 454 -23.76 -13.87 -12.06
C TYR A 454 -22.79 -14.65 -11.15
N PRO A 455 -21.74 -15.29 -11.72
CA PRO A 455 -20.85 -16.20 -11.01
C PRO A 455 -19.82 -15.43 -10.14
N LEU A 456 -20.26 -14.98 -8.98
CA LEU A 456 -19.41 -14.39 -7.94
C LEU A 456 -19.65 -15.13 -6.62
N ALA A 457 -18.57 -15.56 -5.97
CA ALA A 457 -18.61 -16.10 -4.62
C ALA A 457 -17.58 -15.39 -3.74
N VAL A 458 -17.99 -14.91 -2.58
CA VAL A 458 -17.12 -14.31 -1.57
C VAL A 458 -17.20 -15.12 -0.29
N ARG A 459 -16.07 -15.51 0.29
CA ARG A 459 -15.99 -16.26 1.55
C ARG A 459 -15.04 -15.58 2.53
N VAL A 460 -15.32 -15.74 3.80
CA VAL A 460 -14.34 -15.54 4.87
C VAL A 460 -13.69 -16.89 5.13
N ASP A 461 -12.38 -16.87 5.32
CA ASP A 461 -11.56 -18.05 5.46
C ASP A 461 -11.83 -18.80 6.77
N GLU A 462 -11.49 -20.07 6.77
CA GLU A 462 -11.39 -20.93 7.97
C GLU A 462 -10.02 -21.62 7.93
N PRO A 463 -9.00 -21.11 8.67
CA PRO A 463 -7.62 -21.57 8.56
C PRO A 463 -7.41 -23.06 8.82
N ASN A 464 -8.22 -23.69 9.70
CA ASN A 464 -8.18 -25.11 10.05
C ASN A 464 -6.78 -25.63 10.40
N GLY A 465 -5.98 -24.82 11.10
CA GLY A 465 -4.63 -25.17 11.55
C GLY A 465 -3.55 -25.09 10.45
N ARG A 466 -3.87 -24.68 9.23
CA ARG A 466 -2.90 -24.51 8.15
C ARG A 466 -2.09 -23.20 8.24
N TYR A 467 -2.64 -22.21 8.90
CA TYR A 467 -2.07 -20.89 9.23
C TYR A 467 -2.96 -20.21 10.26
N GLY A 468 -2.60 -19.02 10.74
CA GLY A 468 -3.42 -18.29 11.72
C GLY A 468 -4.41 -17.33 11.11
N LYS A 469 -4.07 -16.69 9.98
CA LYS A 469 -4.93 -15.72 9.27
C LYS A 469 -4.42 -15.48 7.84
N ILE A 470 -5.27 -14.99 6.96
CA ILE A 470 -4.85 -14.49 5.64
C ILE A 470 -4.28 -13.08 5.78
N HIS A 471 -3.07 -12.88 5.22
CA HIS A 471 -2.49 -11.56 4.96
C HIS A 471 -2.01 -11.43 3.51
N ALA A 472 -2.25 -12.44 2.68
CA ALA A 472 -2.00 -12.40 1.24
C ALA A 472 -2.77 -11.27 0.56
N LYS A 473 -2.17 -10.69 -0.49
CA LYS A 473 -2.78 -9.72 -1.42
C LYS A 473 -2.52 -10.22 -2.83
N GLY A 474 -3.06 -11.41 -3.08
CA GLY A 474 -2.89 -12.15 -4.31
C GLY A 474 -4.06 -12.01 -5.26
N LEU A 475 -3.77 -11.98 -6.55
CA LEU A 475 -4.75 -11.98 -7.62
C LEU A 475 -4.29 -12.93 -8.72
N VAL A 476 -5.15 -13.84 -9.15
CA VAL A 476 -4.99 -14.64 -10.38
C VAL A 476 -6.13 -14.29 -11.32
N VAL A 477 -5.81 -13.95 -12.55
CA VAL A 477 -6.77 -13.78 -13.65
C VAL A 477 -6.28 -14.61 -14.82
N ASP A 478 -7.02 -15.63 -15.18
CA ASP A 478 -6.66 -16.58 -16.24
C ASP A 478 -5.21 -17.09 -16.06
N ASN A 479 -4.27 -16.69 -16.90
CA ASN A 479 -2.85 -17.10 -16.85
C ASN A 479 -1.93 -16.03 -16.27
N THR A 480 -2.47 -14.97 -15.67
CA THR A 480 -1.70 -13.85 -15.10
C THR A 480 -1.89 -13.78 -13.59
N THR A 481 -0.79 -13.53 -12.87
CA THR A 481 -0.81 -13.44 -11.40
C THR A 481 -0.24 -12.09 -10.95
N ILE A 482 -0.84 -11.48 -9.91
CA ILE A 482 -0.24 -10.35 -9.18
C ILE A 482 0.06 -10.79 -7.75
N VAL A 483 1.31 -10.51 -7.32
CA VAL A 483 1.78 -10.72 -5.95
C VAL A 483 2.43 -9.41 -5.46
N GLY A 484 2.08 -8.97 -4.26
CA GLY A 484 2.69 -7.77 -3.66
C GLY A 484 1.94 -7.22 -2.47
N SER A 485 2.15 -5.95 -2.18
CA SER A 485 1.68 -5.34 -0.94
C SER A 485 0.31 -4.66 -1.04
N LEU A 486 -0.28 -4.54 -2.24
CA LEU A 486 -1.47 -3.74 -2.53
C LEU A 486 -2.74 -4.31 -1.88
N ASN A 487 -3.21 -3.68 -0.82
CA ASN A 487 -4.54 -3.94 -0.27
C ASN A 487 -5.63 -3.30 -1.16
N TRP A 488 -6.81 -3.92 -1.22
CA TRP A 488 -7.91 -3.41 -2.02
C TRP A 488 -8.71 -2.35 -1.26
N ASN A 489 -8.05 -1.21 -1.00
CA ASN A 489 -8.64 0.01 -0.45
C ASN A 489 -8.01 1.26 -1.09
N ASP A 490 -8.66 2.41 -0.92
CA ASP A 490 -8.24 3.65 -1.58
C ASP A 490 -6.91 4.19 -1.02
N ASN A 491 -6.64 4.01 0.28
CA ASN A 491 -5.37 4.42 0.88
C ASN A 491 -4.19 3.66 0.26
N SER A 492 -4.30 2.32 0.14
CA SER A 492 -3.26 1.49 -0.45
C SER A 492 -3.06 1.81 -1.93
N ALA A 493 -4.15 2.05 -2.66
CA ALA A 493 -4.08 2.35 -4.09
C ALA A 493 -3.51 3.74 -4.40
N ARG A 494 -3.67 4.74 -3.51
CA ARG A 494 -3.45 6.15 -3.86
C ARG A 494 -2.60 6.95 -2.87
N GLU A 495 -2.46 6.50 -1.61
CA GLU A 495 -1.76 7.25 -0.57
C GLU A 495 -0.52 6.52 -0.05
N ASN A 496 -0.52 5.19 -0.05
CA ASN A 496 0.63 4.40 0.37
C ASN A 496 1.63 4.20 -0.78
N ARG A 497 2.92 4.09 -0.45
CA ARG A 497 3.84 3.38 -1.33
C ARG A 497 3.55 1.89 -1.24
N GLU A 498 3.19 1.29 -2.38
CA GLU A 498 3.07 -0.16 -2.54
C GLU A 498 3.95 -0.64 -3.69
N VAL A 499 4.34 -1.90 -3.63
CA VAL A 499 5.05 -2.60 -4.72
C VAL A 499 4.40 -3.95 -4.95
N ALA A 500 4.15 -4.26 -6.22
CA ALA A 500 3.67 -5.55 -6.66
C ALA A 500 4.35 -5.94 -7.98
N VAL A 501 4.25 -7.21 -8.35
CA VAL A 501 4.65 -7.70 -9.66
C VAL A 501 3.48 -8.40 -10.32
N GLN A 502 3.29 -8.12 -11.60
CA GLN A 502 2.40 -8.86 -12.49
C GLN A 502 3.24 -9.86 -13.28
N ILE A 503 2.83 -11.11 -13.30
CA ILE A 503 3.56 -12.23 -13.90
C ILE A 503 2.65 -12.93 -14.90
N GLU A 504 3.01 -12.94 -16.16
CA GLU A 504 2.32 -13.65 -17.22
C GLU A 504 2.96 -15.04 -17.37
N SER A 505 2.29 -16.05 -16.81
CA SER A 505 2.73 -17.45 -16.84
C SER A 505 1.58 -18.37 -16.41
N ALA A 506 1.20 -19.31 -17.27
CA ALA A 506 0.20 -20.32 -16.96
C ALA A 506 0.63 -21.23 -15.79
N GLU A 507 1.94 -21.50 -15.66
CA GLU A 507 2.47 -22.34 -14.59
C GLU A 507 2.42 -21.63 -13.22
N VAL A 508 2.79 -20.34 -13.17
CA VAL A 508 2.69 -19.49 -11.98
C VAL A 508 1.23 -19.35 -11.53
N ALA A 509 0.34 -19.07 -12.48
CA ALA A 509 -1.10 -19.00 -12.22
C ALA A 509 -1.64 -20.34 -11.67
N THR A 510 -1.21 -21.47 -12.26
CA THR A 510 -1.60 -22.81 -11.80
C THR A 510 -1.12 -23.09 -10.37
N TYR A 511 0.08 -22.66 -10.00
CA TYR A 511 0.58 -22.81 -8.63
C TYR A 511 -0.32 -22.07 -7.63
N TYR A 512 -0.57 -20.76 -7.83
CA TYR A 512 -1.41 -19.99 -6.90
C TYR A 512 -2.89 -20.38 -6.95
N ARG A 513 -3.38 -20.85 -8.10
CA ARG A 513 -4.71 -21.47 -8.20
C ARG A 513 -4.83 -22.70 -7.30
N SER A 514 -3.79 -23.54 -7.25
CA SER A 514 -3.79 -24.71 -6.37
C SER A 514 -3.76 -24.34 -4.88
N VAL A 515 -3.00 -23.30 -4.51
CA VAL A 515 -2.99 -22.75 -3.15
C VAL A 515 -4.36 -22.16 -2.78
N PHE A 516 -4.91 -21.32 -3.66
CA PHE A 516 -6.23 -20.73 -3.45
C PHE A 516 -7.31 -21.80 -3.31
N ALA A 517 -7.30 -22.82 -4.15
CA ALA A 517 -8.28 -23.91 -4.09
C ALA A 517 -8.20 -24.69 -2.78
N ALA A 518 -6.99 -24.95 -2.26
CA ALA A 518 -6.79 -25.60 -0.96
C ALA A 518 -7.30 -24.72 0.20
N ASP A 519 -7.05 -23.40 0.14
CA ASP A 519 -7.51 -22.45 1.16
C ASP A 519 -9.02 -22.16 1.04
N TRP A 520 -9.59 -22.26 -0.17
CA TRP A 520 -11.01 -22.12 -0.43
C TRP A 520 -11.85 -23.30 0.04
N GLN A 521 -11.27 -24.52 0.04
CA GLN A 521 -11.97 -25.69 0.53
C GLN A 521 -12.01 -25.63 2.06
N THR A 522 -13.13 -25.19 2.61
CA THR A 522 -13.48 -25.59 3.97
C THR A 522 -13.55 -27.11 3.95
N ASP A 523 -12.66 -27.79 4.69
CA ASP A 523 -12.93 -29.17 5.03
C ASP A 523 -14.35 -29.17 5.60
N LYS A 524 -15.26 -29.85 4.90
CA LYS A 524 -16.50 -30.28 5.49
C LYS A 524 -16.13 -31.28 6.59
N HIS A 525 -15.59 -30.79 7.70
CA HIS A 525 -15.73 -31.50 8.94
C HIS A 525 -17.23 -31.56 9.18
N ASP A 526 -17.76 -32.59 8.57
CA ASP A 526 -19.02 -33.26 8.81
C ASP A 526 -20.01 -32.36 9.61
N GLU A 527 -20.82 -31.57 8.89
CA GLU A 527 -22.08 -31.06 9.48
C GLU A 527 -22.88 -32.18 10.17
N ARG A 528 -22.59 -33.44 9.82
CA ARG A 528 -23.09 -34.63 10.52
C ARG A 528 -22.49 -34.77 11.90
N THR A 529 -21.16 -34.55 12.12
CA THR A 529 -20.53 -34.71 13.42
C THR A 529 -20.97 -33.61 14.40
N VAL A 530 -21.11 -32.36 13.94
CA VAL A 530 -21.62 -31.27 14.78
C VAL A 530 -23.10 -31.50 15.13
N ARG A 531 -23.93 -31.92 14.19
CA ARG A 531 -25.33 -32.31 14.48
C ARG A 531 -25.44 -33.51 15.41
N TYR A 532 -24.53 -34.49 15.33
CA TYR A 532 -24.49 -35.61 16.26
C TYR A 532 -24.03 -35.18 17.65
N VAL A 533 -23.08 -34.26 17.78
CA VAL A 533 -22.63 -33.72 19.07
C VAL A 533 -23.71 -32.85 19.70
N GLU A 534 -24.33 -31.92 18.95
CA GLU A 534 -25.46 -31.12 19.46
C GLU A 534 -26.67 -31.97 19.78
N GLY A 535 -27.02 -32.93 18.95
CA GLY A 535 -28.06 -33.90 19.22
C GLY A 535 -27.76 -34.78 20.44
N GLY A 536 -26.53 -35.23 20.61
CA GLY A 536 -26.07 -36.00 21.76
C GLY A 536 -26.10 -35.22 23.07
N VAL A 537 -25.70 -33.96 23.05
CA VAL A 537 -25.74 -33.07 24.23
C VAL A 537 -27.18 -32.77 24.65
N LEU A 538 -28.07 -32.51 23.68
CA LEU A 538 -29.50 -32.29 23.96
C LEU A 538 -30.19 -33.53 24.53
N ILE A 539 -29.86 -34.74 24.05
CA ILE A 539 -30.36 -36.00 24.59
C ILE A 539 -29.81 -36.23 26.02
N LEU A 540 -28.55 -35.92 26.28
CA LEU A 540 -27.95 -36.05 27.60
C LEU A 540 -28.59 -35.10 28.63
N ILE A 541 -28.80 -33.84 28.23
CA ILE A 541 -29.51 -32.84 29.04
C ILE A 541 -30.97 -33.28 29.30
N GLY A 542 -31.64 -33.80 28.30
CA GLY A 542 -32.99 -34.36 28.44
C GLY A 542 -33.06 -35.54 29.42
N LEU A 543 -32.13 -36.48 29.34
CA LEU A 543 -32.03 -37.61 30.25
C LEU A 543 -31.68 -37.20 31.71
N ILE A 544 -30.84 -36.20 31.90
CA ILE A 544 -30.52 -35.63 33.23
C ILE A 544 -31.76 -34.94 33.81
N ALA A 545 -32.53 -34.17 33.00
CA ALA A 545 -33.77 -33.52 33.43
C ALA A 545 -34.83 -34.54 33.83
N ILE A 546 -35.02 -35.62 33.07
CA ILE A 546 -35.97 -36.71 33.40
C ILE A 546 -35.51 -37.42 34.67
N GLY A 547 -34.18 -37.69 34.83
CA GLY A 547 -33.62 -38.32 36.05
C GLY A 547 -33.82 -37.47 37.31
N THR A 548 -33.65 -36.14 37.19
CA THR A 548 -33.90 -35.21 38.33
C THR A 548 -35.35 -35.11 38.71
N ILE A 549 -36.27 -35.07 37.71
CA ILE A 549 -37.71 -35.09 37.96
C ILE A 549 -38.14 -36.41 38.61
N ALA A 550 -37.65 -37.54 38.14
CA ALA A 550 -37.97 -38.85 38.71
C ALA A 550 -37.40 -39.00 40.15
N TYR A 551 -36.21 -38.46 40.43
CA TYR A 551 -35.63 -38.42 41.76
C TYR A 551 -36.41 -37.52 42.72
N ALA A 552 -36.83 -36.32 42.28
CA ALA A 552 -37.65 -35.42 43.07
C ALA A 552 -39.04 -36.02 43.36
N HIS A 553 -39.65 -36.69 42.39
CA HIS A 553 -40.96 -37.36 42.57
C HIS A 553 -40.86 -38.52 43.59
N ARG A 554 -39.72 -39.26 43.59
CA ARG A 554 -39.48 -40.34 44.52
C ARG A 554 -39.20 -39.83 45.93
N SER A 555 -38.57 -38.68 46.08
CA SER A 555 -38.27 -38.03 47.35
C SER A 555 -39.53 -37.45 48.03
N ILE A 556 -40.56 -37.07 47.24
CA ILE A 556 -41.85 -36.57 47.73
C ILE A 556 -42.71 -37.73 48.24
N ILE A 557 -42.62 -38.94 47.69
CA ILE A 557 -43.40 -40.11 48.08
C ILE A 557 -42.88 -40.73 49.40
N PHE A 558 -41.67 -40.43 49.83
CA PHE A 558 -41.09 -40.89 51.11
C PHE A 558 -41.13 -39.85 52.25
N ALA A 559 -41.84 -38.71 52.02
CA ALA A 559 -41.98 -37.64 53.02
C ALA A 559 -43.45 -37.48 53.51
N GLU A 560 -44.36 -38.44 53.20
CA GLU A 560 -45.68 -38.57 53.80
C GLU A 560 -45.67 -39.82 54.76
#